data_d69bb31749efae704d84e14d6abfe53f
#
_entry.id   d69bb31749efae704d84e14d6abfe53f
#
_cell.length_a   1.000
_cell.length_b   1.000
_cell.length_c   1.000
_cell.angle_alpha   90.00
_cell.angle_beta   90.00
_cell.angle_gamma   90.00
#
_symmetry.space_group_name_H-M   'P 1'
#
loop_
_entity.id
_entity.type
_entity.pdbx_description
1 polymer ?
#
loop_
_entity_poly.entity_id
_entity_poly.type
_entity_poly.pdbx_seq_one_letter_code
_entity_poly.pdbx_strand_id
1 'polypeptide(L)'
;MKLRLTTLAALLLATPAAAGDVRLMWYSDGVEGAVIEDLVQRFMAENPGINVILDNVAYQVIQEQLPIQLQAGQGPDIARVTNLKEQADHWLDLTPYLADPDSWRTSFADTLDWMRPDGSDAITGFMTQLTLTGGFANATLFEQAGVPLPGDSATWDDWVEASAQVAEALDLPAAFAIDRSGHRISGPNVSYGANYVAEDGKPAPVDEGVRTFVGKLVEWTEEGRMLRDVWVSAAGSTYRAAAEDFINAQIPFYYSGSWQVANLSTKIGDAFDWVATGSPCGTVACSGLQGGAALVAIKYTRNPEEVAKVMEWLASEPVVKEFSERTLFLPAHQGVIAKGGLQFVSDDPHVQPALEKFVASSQLVAPAAQLLPPWKWANAYYGALVTRTSQVMAGELSLDDAFTRMDQDIADAVAQAAQ
;
A
#
# COMPACT_ATOMS: atom_id res chain seq x y z
N MET A 1 7.16 42.66 -73.16
CA MET A 1 6.19 41.75 -72.53
C MET A 1 6.92 41.11 -71.34
N LYS A 2 6.69 41.63 -70.14
CA LYS A 2 7.40 41.14 -68.89
C LYS A 2 6.49 40.19 -68.14
N LEU A 3 6.82 38.93 -68.09
CA LEU A 3 6.12 37.87 -67.35
C LEU A 3 6.50 38.02 -65.85
N ARG A 4 5.49 38.26 -65.01
CA ARG A 4 5.66 38.23 -63.53
C ARG A 4 5.32 36.81 -63.04
N LEU A 5 6.33 36.13 -62.53
CA LEU A 5 6.15 34.90 -61.75
C LEU A 5 5.63 35.29 -60.35
N THR A 6 4.45 34.87 -60.02
CA THR A 6 3.90 34.93 -58.66
C THR A 6 4.21 33.62 -57.97
N THR A 7 5.12 33.64 -56.97
CA THR A 7 5.41 32.52 -56.10
C THR A 7 4.30 32.34 -55.08
N LEU A 8 3.59 31.24 -55.18
CA LEU A 8 2.58 30.85 -54.23
C LEU A 8 3.29 30.15 -53.03
N ALA A 9 3.38 30.82 -51.88
CA ALA A 9 3.86 30.22 -50.66
C ALA A 9 2.75 29.31 -50.07
N ALA A 10 2.94 28.00 -50.13
CA ALA A 10 2.08 27.04 -49.44
C ALA A 10 2.37 27.13 -47.94
N LEU A 11 1.44 27.71 -47.17
CA LEU A 11 1.39 27.54 -45.70
C LEU A 11 1.04 26.09 -45.43
N LEU A 12 1.98 25.31 -44.95
CA LEU A 12 1.75 24.03 -44.28
C LEU A 12 1.05 24.33 -42.97
N LEU A 13 -0.27 24.22 -42.93
CA LEU A 13 -1.03 24.12 -41.70
C LEU A 13 -0.68 22.79 -41.06
N ALA A 14 0.18 22.83 -40.02
CA ALA A 14 0.36 21.69 -39.12
C ALA A 14 -1.01 21.43 -38.48
N THR A 15 -1.65 20.36 -38.88
CA THR A 15 -2.81 19.83 -38.14
C THR A 15 -2.32 19.49 -36.74
N PRO A 16 -2.99 19.99 -35.68
CA PRO A 16 -2.65 19.51 -34.34
C PRO A 16 -2.83 17.98 -34.35
N ALA A 17 -1.80 17.23 -33.90
CA ALA A 17 -1.95 15.83 -33.64
C ALA A 17 -3.15 15.64 -32.70
N ALA A 18 -4.05 14.72 -33.03
CA ALA A 18 -5.13 14.39 -32.12
C ALA A 18 -4.54 14.02 -30.78
N ALA A 19 -5.03 14.64 -29.70
CA ALA A 19 -4.59 14.32 -28.36
C ALA A 19 -4.82 12.83 -28.10
N GLY A 20 -3.78 12.09 -27.67
CA GLY A 20 -3.93 10.72 -27.20
C GLY A 20 -4.54 10.74 -25.82
N ASP A 21 -5.65 10.03 -25.62
CA ASP A 21 -6.26 9.86 -24.30
C ASP A 21 -5.50 8.76 -23.55
N VAL A 22 -5.03 9.08 -22.33
CA VAL A 22 -4.42 8.13 -21.39
C VAL A 22 -5.29 8.08 -20.13
N ARG A 23 -5.91 6.94 -19.86
CA ARG A 23 -6.72 6.73 -18.66
C ARG A 23 -5.86 6.26 -17.50
N LEU A 24 -5.81 7.07 -16.45
CA LEU A 24 -5.11 6.78 -15.20
C LEU A 24 -6.12 6.46 -14.11
N MET A 25 -6.16 5.20 -13.69
CA MET A 25 -6.96 4.76 -12.53
C MET A 25 -6.13 4.94 -11.25
N TRP A 26 -6.66 5.71 -10.32
CA TRP A 26 -6.02 6.06 -9.05
C TRP A 26 -6.96 5.78 -7.88
N TYR A 27 -6.42 5.37 -6.74
CA TYR A 27 -7.12 5.36 -5.46
C TYR A 27 -6.38 6.24 -4.46
N SER A 28 -7.10 6.73 -3.44
CA SER A 28 -6.53 7.58 -2.40
C SER A 28 -6.82 7.04 -1.01
N ASP A 29 -5.80 7.09 -0.14
CA ASP A 29 -5.93 6.82 1.30
C ASP A 29 -6.00 8.15 2.10
N GLY A 30 -5.67 9.30 1.46
CA GLY A 30 -5.60 10.62 2.08
C GLY A 30 -5.54 11.74 1.05
N VAL A 31 -4.51 12.56 1.11
CA VAL A 31 -4.37 13.79 0.31
C VAL A 31 -3.81 13.57 -1.10
N GLU A 32 -3.31 12.38 -1.40
CA GLU A 32 -2.59 12.08 -2.64
C GLU A 32 -3.46 12.15 -3.91
N GLY A 33 -4.78 12.02 -3.77
CA GLY A 33 -5.71 12.23 -4.88
C GLY A 33 -5.66 13.65 -5.43
N ALA A 34 -5.67 14.65 -4.55
CA ALA A 34 -5.55 16.06 -4.96
C ALA A 34 -4.15 16.39 -5.49
N VAL A 35 -3.11 15.76 -4.94
CA VAL A 35 -1.74 15.95 -5.40
C VAL A 35 -1.53 15.39 -6.80
N ILE A 36 -2.00 14.17 -7.08
CA ILE A 36 -1.88 13.59 -8.42
C ILE A 36 -2.71 14.34 -9.45
N GLU A 37 -3.88 14.86 -9.10
CA GLU A 37 -4.69 15.69 -9.99
C GLU A 37 -3.91 16.95 -10.42
N ASP A 38 -3.30 17.68 -9.49
CA ASP A 38 -2.45 18.83 -9.79
C ASP A 38 -1.25 18.47 -10.67
N LEU A 39 -0.56 17.37 -10.35
CA LEU A 39 0.59 16.89 -11.15
C LEU A 39 0.19 16.55 -12.59
N VAL A 40 -0.95 15.87 -12.77
CA VAL A 40 -1.49 15.50 -14.08
C VAL A 40 -1.87 16.75 -14.88
N GLN A 41 -2.47 17.76 -14.25
CA GLN A 41 -2.78 19.03 -14.93
C GLN A 41 -1.51 19.75 -15.41
N ARG A 42 -0.46 19.76 -14.62
CA ARG A 42 0.84 20.34 -15.00
C ARG A 42 1.48 19.55 -16.16
N PHE A 43 1.45 18.21 -16.08
CA PHE A 43 1.92 17.38 -17.18
C PHE A 43 1.21 17.71 -18.49
N MET A 44 -0.13 17.82 -18.49
CA MET A 44 -0.91 18.17 -19.68
C MET A 44 -0.61 19.57 -20.21
N ALA A 45 -0.34 20.54 -19.31
CA ALA A 45 0.06 21.90 -19.72
C ALA A 45 1.42 21.91 -20.45
N GLU A 46 2.36 21.05 -20.04
CA GLU A 46 3.67 20.85 -20.65
C GLU A 46 3.61 19.99 -21.93
N ASN A 47 2.59 19.13 -22.06
CA ASN A 47 2.44 18.15 -23.13
C ASN A 47 1.04 18.25 -23.79
N PRO A 48 0.73 19.33 -24.53
CA PRO A 48 -0.62 19.62 -25.03
C PRO A 48 -1.17 18.59 -26.04
N GLY A 49 -0.34 17.63 -26.48
CA GLY A 49 -0.74 16.51 -27.34
C GLY A 49 -1.18 15.25 -26.59
N ILE A 50 -1.20 15.26 -25.25
CA ILE A 50 -1.61 14.11 -24.43
C ILE A 50 -2.68 14.58 -23.45
N ASN A 51 -3.82 13.89 -23.44
CA ASN A 51 -4.90 14.13 -22.50
C ASN A 51 -4.95 13.00 -21.48
N VAL A 52 -4.73 13.30 -20.19
CA VAL A 52 -4.81 12.31 -19.11
C VAL A 52 -6.16 12.40 -18.42
N ILE A 53 -6.90 11.30 -18.45
CA ILE A 53 -8.20 11.16 -17.79
C ILE A 53 -7.95 10.45 -16.46
N LEU A 54 -8.04 11.20 -15.36
CA LEU A 54 -7.83 10.67 -14.00
C LEU A 54 -9.15 10.12 -13.45
N ASP A 55 -9.21 8.79 -13.26
CA ASP A 55 -10.31 8.09 -12.60
C ASP A 55 -9.93 7.81 -11.13
N ASN A 56 -10.33 8.68 -10.20
CA ASN A 56 -10.10 8.46 -8.77
C ASN A 56 -11.22 7.58 -8.21
N VAL A 57 -10.87 6.37 -7.76
CA VAL A 57 -11.79 5.32 -7.33
C VAL A 57 -11.51 4.89 -5.89
N ALA A 58 -12.46 4.20 -5.25
CA ALA A 58 -12.21 3.57 -3.96
C ALA A 58 -11.17 2.44 -4.07
N TYR A 59 -10.35 2.25 -3.03
CA TYR A 59 -9.34 1.19 -2.99
C TYR A 59 -9.92 -0.21 -3.30
N GLN A 60 -11.13 -0.49 -2.82
CA GLN A 60 -11.84 -1.73 -3.14
C GLN A 60 -12.00 -1.98 -4.66
N VAL A 61 -12.22 -0.93 -5.46
CA VAL A 61 -12.35 -1.04 -6.92
C VAL A 61 -11.06 -1.57 -7.53
N ILE A 62 -9.90 -1.10 -7.04
CA ILE A 62 -8.59 -1.62 -7.46
C ILE A 62 -8.43 -3.09 -7.08
N GLN A 63 -8.87 -3.48 -5.89
CA GLN A 63 -8.70 -4.86 -5.41
C GLN A 63 -9.64 -5.86 -6.10
N GLU A 64 -10.88 -5.46 -6.40
CA GLU A 64 -11.94 -6.38 -6.81
C GLU A 64 -12.28 -6.27 -8.31
N GLN A 65 -12.26 -5.06 -8.89
CA GLN A 65 -12.71 -4.85 -10.27
C GLN A 65 -11.57 -4.80 -11.29
N LEU A 66 -10.42 -4.23 -10.94
CA LEU A 66 -9.30 -4.17 -11.86
C LEU A 66 -8.83 -5.56 -12.31
N PRO A 67 -8.67 -6.58 -11.44
CA PRO A 67 -8.30 -7.93 -11.89
C PRO A 67 -9.28 -8.53 -12.90
N ILE A 68 -10.59 -8.31 -12.72
CA ILE A 68 -11.63 -8.78 -13.65
C ILE A 68 -11.49 -8.10 -15.03
N GLN A 69 -11.23 -6.79 -15.04
CA GLN A 69 -11.00 -6.05 -16.29
C GLN A 69 -9.75 -6.55 -17.02
N LEU A 70 -8.66 -6.78 -16.28
CA LEU A 70 -7.41 -7.28 -16.85
C LEU A 70 -7.57 -8.67 -17.46
N GLN A 71 -8.26 -9.59 -16.79
CA GLN A 71 -8.57 -10.91 -17.34
C GLN A 71 -9.42 -10.85 -18.60
N ALA A 72 -10.30 -9.85 -18.72
CA ALA A 72 -11.09 -9.59 -19.92
C ALA A 72 -10.28 -8.90 -21.06
N GLY A 73 -8.99 -8.64 -20.87
CA GLY A 73 -8.16 -7.91 -21.82
C GLY A 73 -8.54 -6.42 -21.92
N GLN A 74 -9.02 -5.84 -20.83
CA GLN A 74 -9.49 -4.47 -20.72
C GLN A 74 -8.86 -3.78 -19.52
N GLY A 75 -9.15 -2.50 -19.31
CA GLY A 75 -8.71 -1.72 -18.16
C GLY A 75 -8.37 -0.28 -18.51
N PRO A 76 -7.82 0.47 -17.56
CA PRO A 76 -7.18 1.76 -17.82
C PRO A 76 -5.87 1.56 -18.60
N ASP A 77 -5.22 2.67 -18.99
CA ASP A 77 -3.87 2.62 -19.59
C ASP A 77 -2.78 2.55 -18.51
N ILE A 78 -3.02 3.20 -17.38
CA ILE A 78 -2.16 3.23 -16.21
C ILE A 78 -3.02 2.96 -14.97
N ALA A 79 -2.53 2.20 -14.00
CA ALA A 79 -3.21 1.98 -12.73
C ALA A 79 -2.25 2.13 -11.54
N ARG A 80 -2.75 2.77 -10.45
CA ARG A 80 -2.10 2.71 -9.14
C ARG A 80 -2.55 1.43 -8.43
N VAL A 81 -1.61 0.55 -8.11
CA VAL A 81 -1.88 -0.79 -7.57
C VAL A 81 -1.02 -1.11 -6.35
N THR A 82 -1.50 -2.02 -5.52
CA THR A 82 -0.76 -2.64 -4.41
C THR A 82 -0.54 -4.14 -4.63
N ASN A 83 -1.32 -4.77 -5.51
CA ASN A 83 -1.11 -6.15 -5.96
C ASN A 83 -0.03 -6.17 -7.05
N LEU A 84 1.22 -6.03 -6.64
CA LEU A 84 2.31 -5.67 -7.55
C LEU A 84 2.66 -6.82 -8.48
N LYS A 85 2.79 -8.03 -7.97
CA LYS A 85 3.32 -9.19 -8.67
C LYS A 85 2.25 -10.12 -9.26
N GLU A 86 1.14 -10.27 -8.58
CA GLU A 86 0.08 -11.22 -8.95
C GLU A 86 -0.45 -10.98 -10.37
N GLN A 87 -0.59 -9.70 -10.74
CA GLN A 87 -1.13 -9.29 -12.05
C GLN A 87 -0.03 -8.94 -13.06
N ALA A 88 1.25 -9.29 -12.79
CA ALA A 88 2.41 -8.86 -13.56
C ALA A 88 2.32 -9.24 -15.06
N ASP A 89 1.63 -10.34 -15.39
CA ASP A 89 1.41 -10.77 -16.78
C ASP A 89 0.50 -9.82 -17.58
N HIS A 90 -0.18 -8.90 -16.91
CA HIS A 90 -1.04 -7.88 -17.52
C HIS A 90 -0.34 -6.52 -17.64
N TRP A 91 0.88 -6.37 -17.15
CA TRP A 91 1.62 -5.12 -17.26
C TRP A 91 2.31 -5.01 -18.62
N LEU A 92 2.35 -3.80 -19.16
CA LEU A 92 3.09 -3.46 -20.37
C LEU A 92 4.59 -3.35 -20.05
N ASP A 93 5.42 -3.97 -20.88
CA ASP A 93 6.85 -3.65 -20.88
C ASP A 93 7.07 -2.28 -21.51
N LEU A 94 7.45 -1.32 -20.68
CA LEU A 94 7.73 0.05 -21.08
C LEU A 94 9.14 0.21 -21.70
N THR A 95 10.05 -0.76 -21.52
CA THR A 95 11.44 -0.66 -21.93
C THR A 95 11.64 -0.14 -23.36
N PRO A 96 10.83 -0.59 -24.37
CA PRO A 96 10.97 -0.10 -25.75
C PRO A 96 10.49 1.35 -25.96
N TYR A 97 9.74 1.92 -25.03
CA TYR A 97 9.08 3.22 -25.15
C TYR A 97 9.71 4.30 -24.30
N LEU A 98 10.57 3.91 -23.32
CA LEU A 98 11.27 4.83 -22.42
C LEU A 98 12.44 5.50 -23.15
N ALA A 99 12.67 6.78 -22.86
CA ALA A 99 13.80 7.53 -23.38
C ALA A 99 15.15 7.03 -22.80
N ASP A 100 15.15 6.66 -21.51
CA ASP A 100 16.34 6.14 -20.80
C ASP A 100 15.96 5.02 -19.80
N PRO A 101 15.85 3.75 -20.26
CA PRO A 101 15.56 2.62 -19.38
C PRO A 101 16.62 2.38 -18.28
N ASP A 102 17.90 2.72 -18.52
CA ASP A 102 18.97 2.51 -17.55
C ASP A 102 18.86 3.51 -16.38
N SER A 103 18.38 4.72 -16.66
CA SER A 103 18.02 5.67 -15.60
C SER A 103 16.94 5.12 -14.69
N TRP A 104 15.92 4.46 -15.24
CA TRP A 104 14.86 3.80 -14.45
C TRP A 104 15.42 2.68 -13.57
N ARG A 105 16.29 1.81 -14.13
CA ARG A 105 16.95 0.74 -13.35
C ARG A 105 17.78 1.30 -12.19
N THR A 106 18.45 2.42 -12.40
CA THR A 106 19.22 3.09 -11.34
C THR A 106 18.30 3.76 -10.31
N SER A 107 17.21 4.39 -10.78
CA SER A 107 16.33 5.19 -9.92
C SER A 107 15.42 4.34 -9.01
N PHE A 108 14.97 3.17 -9.48
CA PHE A 108 14.05 2.33 -8.74
C PHE A 108 14.62 0.97 -8.32
N ALA A 109 15.79 0.60 -8.84
CA ALA A 109 16.56 -0.58 -8.43
C ALA A 109 15.70 -1.84 -8.21
N ASP A 110 15.87 -2.50 -7.07
CA ASP A 110 15.21 -3.77 -6.75
C ASP A 110 13.68 -3.66 -6.66
N THR A 111 13.12 -2.46 -6.49
CA THR A 111 11.67 -2.30 -6.46
C THR A 111 10.99 -2.54 -7.80
N LEU A 112 11.73 -2.50 -8.92
CA LEU A 112 11.23 -2.91 -10.22
C LEU A 112 10.87 -4.40 -10.25
N ASP A 113 11.58 -5.24 -9.49
CA ASP A 113 11.30 -6.68 -9.38
C ASP A 113 9.93 -6.99 -8.75
N TRP A 114 9.40 -6.02 -7.99
CA TRP A 114 8.12 -6.20 -7.33
C TRP A 114 6.94 -6.21 -8.31
N MET A 115 7.12 -5.65 -9.51
CA MET A 115 6.04 -5.45 -10.49
C MET A 115 6.19 -6.27 -11.76
N ARG A 116 7.38 -6.77 -12.10
CA ARG A 116 7.61 -7.48 -13.36
C ARG A 116 7.36 -8.98 -13.24
N PRO A 117 7.04 -9.68 -14.35
CA PRO A 117 6.93 -11.14 -14.36
C PRO A 117 8.22 -11.82 -13.91
N ASP A 118 8.12 -13.02 -13.34
CA ASP A 118 9.27 -13.79 -12.90
C ASP A 118 10.23 -14.08 -14.06
N GLY A 119 11.52 -13.84 -13.83
CA GLY A 119 12.57 -14.07 -14.84
C GLY A 119 12.61 -13.04 -15.97
N SER A 120 11.81 -11.98 -15.90
CA SER A 120 11.82 -10.86 -16.83
C SER A 120 12.70 -9.72 -16.32
N ASP A 121 13.30 -8.94 -17.24
CA ASP A 121 13.98 -7.68 -16.97
C ASP A 121 13.17 -6.45 -17.42
N ALA A 122 11.90 -6.66 -17.79
CA ALA A 122 10.98 -5.61 -18.23
C ALA A 122 10.80 -4.52 -17.16
N ILE A 123 10.65 -3.28 -17.62
CA ILE A 123 10.22 -2.16 -16.79
C ILE A 123 8.74 -1.97 -17.02
N THR A 124 7.91 -2.30 -16.02
CA THR A 124 6.45 -2.29 -16.17
C THR A 124 5.78 -1.16 -15.42
N GLY A 125 6.54 -0.44 -14.60
CA GLY A 125 6.06 0.65 -13.78
C GLY A 125 7.10 1.09 -12.76
N PHE A 126 6.68 1.88 -11.79
CA PHE A 126 7.53 2.32 -10.67
C PHE A 126 6.74 2.46 -9.38
N MET A 127 7.41 2.26 -8.25
CA MET A 127 6.83 2.51 -6.94
C MET A 127 6.64 4.00 -6.70
N THR A 128 5.41 4.43 -6.50
CA THR A 128 5.10 5.84 -6.14
C THR A 128 5.49 6.14 -4.71
N GLN A 129 5.45 5.13 -3.84
CA GLN A 129 5.83 5.21 -2.43
C GLN A 129 6.20 3.85 -1.86
N LEU A 130 7.03 3.87 -0.82
CA LEU A 130 7.21 2.76 0.11
C LEU A 130 6.33 2.96 1.33
N THR A 131 5.89 1.88 1.91
CA THR A 131 5.10 1.86 3.14
C THR A 131 5.59 0.81 4.11
N LEU A 132 5.26 0.99 5.39
CA LEU A 132 5.53 0.00 6.44
C LEU A 132 4.30 -0.10 7.34
N THR A 133 3.90 -1.32 7.69
CA THR A 133 2.87 -1.52 8.72
C THR A 133 3.43 -1.19 10.09
N GLY A 134 2.59 -0.60 10.93
CA GLY A 134 2.93 -0.21 12.29
C GLY A 134 1.74 0.42 13.00
N GLY A 135 1.91 0.72 14.28
CA GLY A 135 0.86 1.22 15.13
C GLY A 135 0.86 2.74 15.31
N PHE A 136 -0.27 3.22 15.80
CA PHE A 136 -0.49 4.58 16.28
C PHE A 136 -1.15 4.52 17.66
N ALA A 137 -0.69 5.34 18.59
CA ALA A 137 -1.29 5.47 19.91
C ALA A 137 -1.83 6.89 20.14
N ASN A 138 -2.99 6.99 20.76
CA ASN A 138 -3.56 8.26 21.22
C ASN A 138 -2.91 8.61 22.56
N ALA A 139 -1.86 9.44 22.53
CA ALA A 139 -1.07 9.80 23.70
C ALA A 139 -1.92 10.51 24.75
N THR A 140 -2.90 11.31 24.35
CA THR A 140 -3.83 12.01 25.25
C THR A 140 -4.68 11.03 26.06
N LEU A 141 -5.20 9.94 25.44
CA LEU A 141 -5.98 8.94 26.18
C LEU A 141 -5.10 8.17 27.18
N PHE A 142 -3.86 7.83 26.80
CA PHE A 142 -2.90 7.21 27.72
C PHE A 142 -2.58 8.12 28.91
N GLU A 143 -2.36 9.42 28.68
CA GLU A 143 -2.12 10.40 29.74
C GLU A 143 -3.35 10.55 30.66
N GLN A 144 -4.57 10.68 30.10
CA GLN A 144 -5.81 10.81 30.87
C GLN A 144 -6.08 9.60 31.76
N ALA A 145 -5.76 8.39 31.26
CA ALA A 145 -5.88 7.16 32.04
C ALA A 145 -4.75 6.97 33.07
N GLY A 146 -3.67 7.76 32.99
CA GLY A 146 -2.49 7.58 33.82
C GLY A 146 -1.68 6.31 33.49
N VAL A 147 -1.82 5.77 32.29
CA VAL A 147 -1.14 4.58 31.79
C VAL A 147 0.06 5.04 30.93
N PRO A 148 1.29 4.58 31.23
CA PRO A 148 2.44 4.94 30.40
C PRO A 148 2.36 4.29 29.02
N LEU A 149 2.80 5.00 27.98
CA LEU A 149 2.96 4.42 26.63
C LEU A 149 4.03 3.32 26.68
N PRO A 150 3.76 2.12 26.12
CA PRO A 150 4.77 1.08 25.97
C PRO A 150 5.96 1.53 25.11
N GLY A 151 7.16 1.05 25.43
CA GLY A 151 8.39 1.40 24.70
C GLY A 151 8.57 0.63 23.40
N ASP A 152 9.68 0.93 22.69
CA ASP A 152 9.98 0.42 21.35
C ASP A 152 10.14 -1.10 21.25
N SER A 153 10.51 -1.76 22.34
CA SER A 153 10.65 -3.23 22.43
C SER A 153 9.44 -3.92 23.08
N ALA A 154 8.35 -3.16 23.31
CA ALA A 154 7.14 -3.73 23.88
C ALA A 154 6.52 -4.76 22.94
N THR A 155 6.04 -5.84 23.53
CA THR A 155 5.37 -6.91 22.80
C THR A 155 3.94 -6.54 22.43
N TRP A 156 3.31 -7.35 21.59
CA TRP A 156 1.89 -7.26 21.33
C TRP A 156 1.05 -7.36 22.60
N ASP A 157 1.44 -8.27 23.51
CA ASP A 157 0.72 -8.43 24.78
C ASP A 157 0.87 -7.18 25.66
N ASP A 158 2.06 -6.55 25.72
CA ASP A 158 2.28 -5.31 26.46
C ASP A 158 1.41 -4.15 25.90
N TRP A 159 1.33 -3.99 24.57
CA TRP A 159 0.52 -2.97 23.94
C TRP A 159 -0.97 -3.20 24.16
N VAL A 160 -1.45 -4.44 24.01
CA VAL A 160 -2.86 -4.78 24.21
C VAL A 160 -3.26 -4.60 25.67
N GLU A 161 -2.42 -5.02 26.62
CA GLU A 161 -2.69 -4.87 28.05
C GLU A 161 -2.72 -3.40 28.47
N ALA A 162 -1.72 -2.59 28.07
CA ALA A 162 -1.70 -1.18 28.38
C ALA A 162 -2.91 -0.43 27.77
N SER A 163 -3.26 -0.76 26.51
CA SER A 163 -4.43 -0.20 25.84
C SER A 163 -5.75 -0.63 26.49
N ALA A 164 -5.83 -1.88 27.02
CA ALA A 164 -7.01 -2.36 27.75
C ALA A 164 -7.21 -1.60 29.06
N GLN A 165 -6.13 -1.30 29.78
CA GLN A 165 -6.19 -0.45 30.97
C GLN A 165 -6.71 0.96 30.67
N VAL A 166 -6.27 1.54 29.53
CA VAL A 166 -6.78 2.85 29.06
C VAL A 166 -8.27 2.73 28.73
N ALA A 167 -8.67 1.71 27.99
CA ALA A 167 -10.06 1.52 27.57
C ALA A 167 -10.99 1.32 28.78
N GLU A 168 -10.58 0.53 29.77
CA GLU A 168 -11.34 0.32 31.03
C GLU A 168 -11.45 1.64 31.84
N ALA A 169 -10.34 2.37 32.00
CA ALA A 169 -10.33 3.60 32.79
C ALA A 169 -11.21 4.70 32.19
N LEU A 170 -11.37 4.73 30.86
CA LEU A 170 -12.09 5.78 30.13
C LEU A 170 -13.41 5.31 29.51
N ASP A 171 -13.85 4.08 29.79
CA ASP A 171 -15.08 3.46 29.25
C ASP A 171 -15.14 3.48 27.71
N LEU A 172 -14.02 3.11 27.06
CA LEU A 172 -13.93 3.06 25.62
C LEU A 172 -14.46 1.72 25.06
N PRO A 173 -14.92 1.69 23.78
CA PRO A 173 -15.50 0.49 23.16
C PRO A 173 -14.55 -0.71 23.05
N ALA A 174 -13.23 -0.45 22.86
CA ALA A 174 -12.21 -1.47 22.76
C ALA A 174 -10.80 -0.89 23.06
N ALA A 175 -9.86 -1.78 23.34
CA ALA A 175 -8.46 -1.40 23.58
C ALA A 175 -7.73 -1.04 22.28
N PHE A 176 -8.02 -1.74 21.18
CA PHE A 176 -7.33 -1.50 19.92
C PHE A 176 -8.13 -1.99 18.71
N ALA A 177 -7.64 -1.62 17.53
CA ALA A 177 -8.08 -2.20 16.27
C ALA A 177 -6.90 -2.44 15.33
N ILE A 178 -7.05 -3.46 14.50
CA ILE A 178 -6.20 -3.72 13.33
C ILE A 178 -7.09 -3.67 12.09
N ASP A 179 -6.67 -2.99 11.03
CA ASP A 179 -7.38 -3.03 9.76
C ASP A 179 -7.61 -4.48 9.31
N ARG A 180 -8.80 -4.80 8.83
CA ARG A 180 -9.08 -6.09 8.23
C ARG A 180 -8.30 -6.25 6.94
N SER A 181 -7.12 -6.86 7.01
CA SER A 181 -6.23 -7.08 5.88
C SER A 181 -5.18 -8.13 6.21
N GLY A 182 -4.95 -9.08 5.29
CA GLY A 182 -3.87 -10.06 5.44
C GLY A 182 -2.49 -9.42 5.49
N HIS A 183 -2.28 -8.35 4.72
CA HIS A 183 -1.05 -7.57 4.76
C HIS A 183 -0.75 -7.01 6.17
N ARG A 184 -1.79 -6.50 6.92
CA ARG A 184 -1.60 -5.93 8.26
C ARG A 184 -1.18 -6.96 9.29
N ILE A 185 -1.68 -8.18 9.19
CA ILE A 185 -1.37 -9.25 10.16
C ILE A 185 -0.15 -10.07 9.78
N SER A 186 0.37 -9.94 8.54
CA SER A 186 1.51 -10.76 8.09
C SER A 186 2.83 -10.36 8.74
N GLY A 187 3.13 -9.07 8.92
CA GLY A 187 4.29 -8.62 9.70
C GLY A 187 4.26 -9.15 11.14
N PRO A 188 3.18 -8.96 11.88
CA PRO A 188 2.96 -9.57 13.18
C PRO A 188 3.11 -11.10 13.20
N ASN A 189 2.52 -11.85 12.24
CA ASN A 189 2.73 -13.29 12.14
C ASN A 189 4.24 -13.63 12.03
N VAL A 190 4.98 -12.91 11.17
CA VAL A 190 6.44 -13.08 11.04
C VAL A 190 7.16 -12.74 12.36
N SER A 191 6.66 -11.78 13.13
CA SER A 191 7.22 -11.47 14.46
C SER A 191 7.10 -12.62 15.44
N TYR A 192 6.15 -13.55 15.22
CA TYR A 192 6.01 -14.81 15.95
C TYR A 192 6.66 -16.01 15.23
N GLY A 193 7.43 -15.76 14.16
CA GLY A 193 8.22 -16.77 13.47
C GLY A 193 7.57 -17.39 12.24
N ALA A 194 6.47 -16.80 11.72
CA ALA A 194 5.83 -17.28 10.50
C ALA A 194 6.77 -17.21 9.30
N ASN A 195 6.72 -18.26 8.46
CA ASN A 195 7.40 -18.33 7.19
C ASN A 195 6.39 -18.67 6.07
N TYR A 196 6.09 -17.70 5.22
CA TYR A 196 5.11 -17.84 4.16
C TYR A 196 5.64 -18.51 2.89
N VAL A 197 6.96 -18.43 2.67
CA VAL A 197 7.62 -18.82 1.44
C VAL A 197 8.49 -20.04 1.68
N ALA A 198 8.15 -21.16 1.04
CA ALA A 198 8.96 -22.38 1.09
C ALA A 198 10.25 -22.21 0.27
N GLU A 199 11.22 -23.13 0.44
CA GLU A 199 12.51 -23.09 -0.28
C GLU A 199 12.38 -23.10 -1.80
N ASP A 200 11.31 -23.69 -2.34
CA ASP A 200 11.01 -23.71 -3.79
C ASP A 200 10.25 -22.46 -4.28
N GLY A 201 10.06 -21.46 -3.42
CA GLY A 201 9.34 -20.21 -3.71
C GLY A 201 7.82 -20.32 -3.68
N LYS A 202 7.28 -21.49 -3.44
CA LYS A 202 5.83 -21.71 -3.29
C LYS A 202 5.33 -21.34 -1.90
N PRO A 203 4.00 -21.23 -1.71
CA PRO A 203 3.44 -21.07 -0.39
C PRO A 203 3.82 -22.20 0.57
N ALA A 204 4.32 -21.85 1.73
CA ALA A 204 4.47 -22.76 2.84
C ALA A 204 3.11 -23.02 3.51
N PRO A 205 2.89 -24.20 4.12
CA PRO A 205 1.72 -24.42 4.97
C PRO A 205 1.67 -23.43 6.15
N VAL A 206 0.46 -23.22 6.68
CA VAL A 206 0.24 -22.42 7.90
C VAL A 206 1.04 -23.02 9.06
N ASP A 207 2.02 -22.29 9.53
CA ASP A 207 2.94 -22.68 10.60
C ASP A 207 2.55 -22.14 11.99
N GLU A 208 3.36 -22.44 13.00
CA GLU A 208 3.11 -22.04 14.37
C GLU A 208 3.14 -20.51 14.56
N GLY A 209 3.92 -19.77 13.78
CA GLY A 209 3.95 -18.30 13.85
C GLY A 209 2.60 -17.70 13.46
N VAL A 210 2.01 -18.18 12.35
CA VAL A 210 0.66 -17.80 11.93
C VAL A 210 -0.38 -18.20 12.97
N ARG A 211 -0.31 -19.48 13.45
CA ARG A 211 -1.26 -20.01 14.46
C ARG A 211 -1.24 -19.18 15.74
N THR A 212 -0.06 -18.82 16.20
CA THR A 212 0.12 -18.05 17.44
C THR A 212 -0.51 -16.67 17.32
N PHE A 213 -0.17 -15.88 16.31
CA PHE A 213 -0.68 -14.51 16.24
C PHE A 213 -2.18 -14.47 15.88
N VAL A 214 -2.64 -15.29 14.93
CA VAL A 214 -4.07 -15.39 14.60
C VAL A 214 -4.87 -15.87 15.81
N GLY A 215 -4.35 -16.83 16.59
CA GLY A 215 -4.95 -17.27 17.85
C GLY A 215 -5.12 -16.12 18.84
N LYS A 216 -4.08 -15.29 19.03
CA LYS A 216 -4.14 -14.08 19.87
C LYS A 216 -5.20 -13.07 19.36
N LEU A 217 -5.28 -12.85 18.05
CA LEU A 217 -6.30 -11.94 17.50
C LEU A 217 -7.73 -12.42 17.82
N VAL A 218 -7.97 -13.72 17.71
CA VAL A 218 -9.26 -14.33 18.06
C VAL A 218 -9.53 -14.16 19.54
N GLU A 219 -8.59 -14.53 20.42
CA GLU A 219 -8.69 -14.38 21.86
C GLU A 219 -9.00 -12.93 22.27
N TRP A 220 -8.24 -11.96 21.80
CA TRP A 220 -8.45 -10.53 22.09
C TRP A 220 -9.79 -10.02 21.57
N THR A 221 -10.31 -10.61 20.49
CA THR A 221 -11.65 -10.28 19.97
C THR A 221 -12.75 -10.85 20.86
N GLU A 222 -12.59 -12.09 21.31
CA GLU A 222 -13.55 -12.77 22.23
C GLU A 222 -13.59 -12.08 23.60
N GLU A 223 -12.44 -11.60 24.08
CA GLU A 223 -12.32 -10.82 25.31
C GLU A 223 -12.85 -9.37 25.21
N GLY A 224 -13.21 -8.92 24.00
CA GLY A 224 -13.65 -7.54 23.74
C GLY A 224 -12.51 -6.51 23.75
N ARG A 225 -11.25 -6.94 23.73
CA ARG A 225 -10.08 -6.05 23.68
C ARG A 225 -9.88 -5.48 22.29
N MET A 226 -10.04 -6.29 21.23
CA MET A 226 -10.00 -5.84 19.85
C MET A 226 -11.39 -5.45 19.34
N LEU A 227 -11.48 -4.35 18.59
CA LEU A 227 -12.72 -3.86 18.00
C LEU A 227 -13.25 -4.88 16.97
N ARG A 228 -14.21 -5.69 17.38
CA ARG A 228 -14.75 -6.84 16.64
C ARG A 228 -15.35 -6.45 15.30
N ASP A 229 -16.06 -5.33 15.23
CA ASP A 229 -16.83 -4.93 14.05
C ASP A 229 -15.95 -4.69 12.81
N VAL A 230 -14.69 -4.34 12.98
CA VAL A 230 -13.74 -4.19 11.87
C VAL A 230 -13.59 -5.49 11.09
N TRP A 231 -13.61 -6.63 11.77
CA TRP A 231 -13.39 -7.95 11.15
C TRP A 231 -14.70 -8.69 10.80
N VAL A 232 -15.75 -8.52 11.57
CA VAL A 232 -16.98 -9.31 11.46
C VAL A 232 -18.02 -8.62 10.58
N SER A 233 -18.21 -7.29 10.70
CA SER A 233 -19.26 -6.58 9.96
C SER A 233 -18.93 -6.32 8.48
N ALA A 234 -17.73 -6.60 8.05
CA ALA A 234 -17.25 -6.40 6.67
C ALA A 234 -17.54 -7.62 5.77
N ALA A 235 -18.71 -8.26 5.92
CA ALA A 235 -19.07 -9.45 5.15
C ALA A 235 -18.86 -9.25 3.64
N GLY A 236 -18.11 -10.18 3.01
CA GLY A 236 -17.81 -10.13 1.58
C GLY A 236 -16.68 -9.19 1.17
N SER A 237 -16.12 -8.35 2.07
CA SER A 237 -14.98 -7.49 1.78
C SER A 237 -13.68 -8.10 2.29
N THR A 238 -12.61 -8.00 1.50
CA THR A 238 -11.25 -8.41 1.91
C THR A 238 -10.51 -7.31 2.67
N TYR A 239 -11.03 -6.07 2.69
CA TYR A 239 -10.43 -4.92 3.36
C TYR A 239 -11.45 -4.07 4.10
N ARG A 240 -11.13 -3.65 5.32
CA ARG A 240 -11.79 -2.60 6.08
C ARG A 240 -10.78 -1.89 6.99
N ALA A 241 -10.74 -0.56 6.91
CA ALA A 241 -9.93 0.28 7.78
C ALA A 241 -10.67 0.58 9.11
N ALA A 242 -9.89 0.75 10.19
CA ALA A 242 -10.37 1.22 11.48
C ALA A 242 -9.89 2.65 11.81
N ALA A 243 -9.45 3.40 10.80
CA ALA A 243 -8.92 4.75 10.99
C ALA A 243 -9.93 5.70 11.66
N GLU A 244 -11.21 5.63 11.27
CA GLU A 244 -12.25 6.50 11.83
C GLU A 244 -12.49 6.23 13.32
N ASP A 245 -12.36 4.97 13.78
CA ASP A 245 -12.49 4.63 15.20
C ASP A 245 -11.35 5.27 16.02
N PHE A 246 -10.14 5.31 15.48
CA PHE A 246 -8.99 5.98 16.11
C PHE A 246 -9.11 7.51 16.05
N ILE A 247 -9.46 8.07 14.89
CA ILE A 247 -9.65 9.52 14.68
C ILE A 247 -10.71 10.09 15.64
N ASN A 248 -11.77 9.32 15.91
CA ASN A 248 -12.81 9.70 16.86
C ASN A 248 -12.49 9.34 18.32
N ALA A 249 -11.23 9.02 18.64
CA ALA A 249 -10.75 8.65 19.96
C ALA A 249 -11.55 7.52 20.64
N GLN A 250 -12.10 6.57 19.84
CA GLN A 250 -12.86 5.43 20.37
C GLN A 250 -11.95 4.26 20.79
N ILE A 251 -10.69 4.26 20.33
CA ILE A 251 -9.67 3.27 20.68
C ILE A 251 -8.34 3.97 20.96
N PRO A 252 -7.58 3.56 21.98
CA PRO A 252 -6.28 4.16 22.29
C PRO A 252 -5.14 3.68 21.41
N PHE A 253 -5.26 2.50 20.76
CA PHE A 253 -4.23 1.95 19.89
C PHE A 253 -4.83 1.46 18.55
N TYR A 254 -4.18 1.85 17.45
CA TYR A 254 -4.57 1.51 16.08
C TYR A 254 -3.38 0.94 15.31
N TYR A 255 -3.51 -0.26 14.75
CA TYR A 255 -2.46 -0.86 13.93
C TYR A 255 -2.84 -0.86 12.44
N SER A 256 -2.06 -0.14 11.64
CA SER A 256 -2.24 0.01 10.20
C SER A 256 -0.89 0.21 9.51
N GLY A 257 -0.46 1.44 9.23
CA GLY A 257 0.85 1.71 8.65
C GLY A 257 1.07 3.16 8.24
N SER A 258 2.28 3.43 7.74
CA SER A 258 2.80 4.78 7.44
C SER A 258 1.92 5.61 6.49
N TRP A 259 1.13 5.01 5.63
CA TRP A 259 0.20 5.70 4.73
C TRP A 259 -0.92 6.44 5.46
N GLN A 260 -1.17 6.11 6.72
CA GLN A 260 -2.19 6.78 7.53
C GLN A 260 -1.72 8.13 8.11
N VAL A 261 -0.43 8.43 8.12
CA VAL A 261 0.12 9.65 8.74
C VAL A 261 -0.59 10.91 8.23
N ALA A 262 -0.74 11.08 6.92
CA ALA A 262 -1.42 12.22 6.33
C ALA A 262 -2.91 12.30 6.68
N ASN A 263 -3.60 11.16 6.68
CA ASN A 263 -5.02 11.05 7.02
C ASN A 263 -5.26 11.39 8.50
N LEU A 264 -4.45 10.82 9.40
CA LEU A 264 -4.52 11.07 10.84
C LEU A 264 -4.21 12.53 11.15
N SER A 265 -3.12 13.07 10.63
CA SER A 265 -2.75 14.48 10.78
C SER A 265 -3.88 15.43 10.36
N THR A 266 -4.45 15.20 9.17
CA THR A 266 -5.50 16.06 8.61
C THR A 266 -6.81 15.98 9.41
N LYS A 267 -7.22 14.79 9.85
CA LYS A 267 -8.53 14.57 10.46
C LYS A 267 -8.54 14.74 11.98
N ILE A 268 -7.44 14.41 12.64
CA ILE A 268 -7.30 14.62 14.10
C ILE A 268 -7.08 16.10 14.37
N GLY A 269 -6.20 16.77 13.59
CA GLY A 269 -5.84 18.17 13.85
C GLY A 269 -5.39 18.37 15.29
N ASP A 270 -6.02 19.32 15.99
CA ASP A 270 -5.72 19.67 17.40
C ASP A 270 -6.61 18.89 18.40
N ALA A 271 -7.34 17.84 17.98
CA ALA A 271 -8.29 17.17 18.88
C ALA A 271 -7.58 16.38 20.00
N PHE A 272 -6.43 15.76 19.70
CA PHE A 272 -5.60 15.04 20.65
C PHE A 272 -4.19 14.78 20.10
N ASP A 273 -3.24 14.54 21.02
CA ASP A 273 -1.88 14.16 20.67
C ASP A 273 -1.79 12.66 20.34
N TRP A 274 -1.06 12.34 19.27
CA TRP A 274 -0.85 10.97 18.82
C TRP A 274 0.60 10.70 18.46
N VAL A 275 1.02 9.44 18.52
CA VAL A 275 2.38 8.99 18.16
C VAL A 275 2.33 7.75 17.30
N ALA A 276 3.30 7.59 16.38
CA ALA A 276 3.55 6.33 15.73
C ALA A 276 4.40 5.43 16.63
N THR A 277 4.10 4.12 16.68
CA THR A 277 4.75 3.19 17.60
C THR A 277 5.69 2.18 16.91
N GLY A 278 5.66 2.13 15.58
CA GLY A 278 6.23 1.00 14.84
C GLY A 278 5.38 -0.27 15.01
N SER A 279 5.96 -1.43 14.75
CA SER A 279 5.29 -2.72 14.96
C SER A 279 5.66 -3.28 16.34
N PRO A 280 4.67 -3.66 17.18
CA PRO A 280 4.97 -4.37 18.42
C PRO A 280 5.74 -5.67 18.17
N CYS A 281 6.53 -6.09 19.17
CA CYS A 281 7.36 -7.28 19.08
C CYS A 281 6.52 -8.56 19.29
N GLY A 282 6.83 -9.60 18.51
CA GLY A 282 6.49 -10.98 18.85
C GLY A 282 7.63 -11.65 19.61
N THR A 283 7.67 -13.00 19.57
CA THR A 283 8.70 -13.78 20.24
C THR A 283 10.02 -13.84 19.47
N VAL A 284 10.02 -13.49 18.17
CA VAL A 284 11.18 -13.63 17.26
C VAL A 284 11.69 -12.27 16.78
N ALA A 285 10.78 -11.31 16.50
CA ALA A 285 11.13 -10.02 15.94
C ALA A 285 10.11 -8.94 16.32
N CYS A 286 10.43 -7.68 16.00
CA CYS A 286 9.50 -6.53 16.04
C CYS A 286 9.23 -6.09 14.61
N SER A 287 8.67 -6.99 13.79
CA SER A 287 8.58 -6.79 12.35
C SER A 287 7.24 -6.23 11.91
N GLY A 288 7.26 -5.07 11.26
CA GLY A 288 6.20 -4.69 10.33
C GLY A 288 6.34 -5.44 9.01
N LEU A 289 5.45 -5.12 8.07
CA LEU A 289 5.52 -5.58 6.69
C LEU A 289 5.73 -4.39 5.77
N GLN A 290 6.76 -4.47 4.94
CA GLN A 290 6.96 -3.51 3.85
C GLN A 290 5.90 -3.70 2.76
N GLY A 291 5.61 -2.63 2.06
CA GLY A 291 4.74 -2.59 0.91
C GLY A 291 4.89 -1.27 0.20
N GLY A 292 3.87 -0.88 -0.50
CA GLY A 292 3.78 0.38 -1.21
C GLY A 292 2.71 0.32 -2.27
N ALA A 293 2.63 1.39 -3.05
CA ALA A 293 1.83 1.42 -4.26
C ALA A 293 2.73 1.75 -5.45
N ALA A 294 2.40 1.16 -6.57
CA ALA A 294 3.07 1.42 -7.84
C ALA A 294 2.10 2.00 -8.85
N LEU A 295 2.63 2.81 -9.76
CA LEU A 295 2.00 3.01 -11.06
C LEU A 295 2.52 1.95 -12.01
N VAL A 296 1.61 1.21 -12.63
CA VAL A 296 1.91 0.20 -13.64
C VAL A 296 1.23 0.57 -14.96
N ALA A 297 1.91 0.31 -16.06
CA ALA A 297 1.34 0.42 -17.40
C ALA A 297 0.59 -0.86 -17.76
N ILE A 298 -0.59 -0.73 -18.40
CA ILE A 298 -1.44 -1.87 -18.74
C ILE A 298 -1.20 -2.28 -20.20
N LYS A 299 -0.93 -3.57 -20.45
CA LYS A 299 -0.56 -4.07 -21.79
C LYS A 299 -1.66 -3.97 -22.84
N TYR A 300 -2.88 -3.64 -22.45
CA TYR A 300 -4.03 -3.49 -23.34
C TYR A 300 -4.22 -2.05 -23.86
N THR A 301 -3.34 -1.12 -23.43
CA THR A 301 -3.33 0.25 -23.94
C THR A 301 -3.15 0.29 -25.47
N ARG A 302 -3.75 1.29 -26.09
CA ARG A 302 -3.56 1.60 -27.52
C ARG A 302 -2.58 2.75 -27.74
N ASN A 303 -2.12 3.37 -26.62
CA ASN A 303 -1.29 4.58 -26.64
C ASN A 303 0.01 4.34 -25.82
N PRO A 304 0.82 3.31 -26.12
CA PRO A 304 1.97 2.94 -25.28
C PRO A 304 3.05 4.03 -25.21
N GLU A 305 3.23 4.83 -26.27
CA GLU A 305 4.18 5.95 -26.30
C GLU A 305 3.74 7.10 -25.40
N GLU A 306 2.43 7.42 -25.39
CA GLU A 306 1.86 8.43 -24.50
C GLU A 306 1.88 7.98 -23.05
N VAL A 307 1.57 6.71 -22.79
CA VAL A 307 1.69 6.09 -21.47
C VAL A 307 3.11 6.21 -20.94
N ALA A 308 4.12 5.85 -21.76
CA ALA A 308 5.52 5.97 -21.36
C ALA A 308 5.89 7.43 -20.98
N LYS A 309 5.45 8.42 -21.76
CA LYS A 309 5.72 9.84 -21.46
C LYS A 309 5.08 10.31 -20.15
N VAL A 310 3.82 9.90 -19.89
CA VAL A 310 3.16 10.17 -18.59
C VAL A 310 3.93 9.55 -17.46
N MET A 311 4.31 8.29 -17.62
CA MET A 311 5.05 7.54 -16.60
C MET A 311 6.45 8.12 -16.36
N GLU A 312 7.20 8.49 -17.39
CA GLU A 312 8.53 9.12 -17.26
C GLU A 312 8.46 10.45 -16.52
N TRP A 313 7.46 11.28 -16.85
CA TRP A 313 7.30 12.56 -16.17
C TRP A 313 6.98 12.38 -14.68
N LEU A 314 6.02 11.46 -14.36
CA LEU A 314 5.64 11.16 -12.98
C LEU A 314 6.77 10.46 -12.19
N ALA A 315 7.62 9.65 -12.86
CA ALA A 315 8.75 8.95 -12.28
C ALA A 315 10.00 9.85 -12.11
N SER A 316 9.98 11.06 -12.67
CA SER A 316 11.14 11.96 -12.59
C SER A 316 11.43 12.37 -11.14
N GLU A 317 12.71 12.51 -10.81
CA GLU A 317 13.16 12.83 -9.45
C GLU A 317 12.49 14.06 -8.84
N PRO A 318 12.31 15.20 -9.57
CA PRO A 318 11.63 16.38 -9.02
C PRO A 318 10.18 16.11 -8.68
N VAL A 319 9.47 15.36 -9.53
CA VAL A 319 8.05 15.04 -9.33
C VAL A 319 7.87 14.04 -8.20
N VAL A 320 8.70 12.99 -8.12
CA VAL A 320 8.67 12.03 -7.01
C VAL A 320 8.98 12.73 -5.69
N LYS A 321 9.98 13.62 -5.66
CA LYS A 321 10.29 14.41 -4.45
C LYS A 321 9.09 15.25 -4.01
N GLU A 322 8.51 16.04 -4.93
CA GLU A 322 7.35 16.88 -4.64
C GLU A 322 6.15 16.04 -4.20
N PHE A 323 5.87 14.93 -4.89
CA PHE A 323 4.80 14.01 -4.51
C PHE A 323 4.99 13.52 -3.08
N SER A 324 6.18 13.03 -2.73
CA SER A 324 6.50 12.53 -1.39
C SER A 324 6.33 13.61 -0.32
N GLU A 325 6.82 14.84 -0.57
CA GLU A 325 6.75 15.95 0.37
C GLU A 325 5.29 16.40 0.64
N ARG A 326 4.46 16.41 -0.42
CA ARG A 326 3.06 16.84 -0.32
C ARG A 326 2.12 15.76 0.21
N THR A 327 2.46 14.47 -0.01
CA THR A 327 1.62 13.34 0.43
C THR A 327 2.06 12.73 1.74
N LEU A 328 3.21 13.13 2.29
CA LEU A 328 3.86 12.55 3.46
C LEU A 328 4.22 11.07 3.27
N PHE A 329 4.49 10.66 2.03
CA PHE A 329 4.90 9.30 1.70
C PHE A 329 6.41 9.17 1.58
N LEU A 330 6.93 8.00 1.97
CA LEU A 330 8.35 7.69 1.78
C LEU A 330 8.61 7.36 0.31
N PRO A 331 9.59 8.03 -0.35
CA PRO A 331 9.88 7.79 -1.75
C PRO A 331 10.54 6.42 -1.96
N ALA A 332 10.31 5.85 -3.15
CA ALA A 332 11.05 4.68 -3.63
C ALA A 332 12.22 5.06 -4.56
N HIS A 333 12.29 6.30 -5.02
CA HIS A 333 13.31 6.77 -5.95
C HIS A 333 14.66 6.95 -5.27
N GLN A 334 15.68 6.18 -5.68
CA GLN A 334 17.00 6.14 -5.04
C GLN A 334 17.71 7.49 -5.04
N GLY A 335 17.57 8.29 -6.11
CA GLY A 335 18.14 9.64 -6.19
C GLY A 335 17.54 10.58 -5.15
N VAL A 336 16.23 10.49 -4.86
CA VAL A 336 15.57 11.28 -3.81
C VAL A 336 16.06 10.84 -2.44
N ILE A 337 16.13 9.52 -2.20
CA ILE A 337 16.59 8.94 -0.93
C ILE A 337 18.05 9.35 -0.66
N ALA A 338 18.94 9.19 -1.65
CA ALA A 338 20.37 9.46 -1.50
C ALA A 338 20.67 10.94 -1.25
N LYS A 339 19.92 11.85 -1.88
CA LYS A 339 20.10 13.30 -1.66
C LYS A 339 19.55 13.73 -0.30
N GLY A 340 18.59 13.02 0.23
CA GLY A 340 17.90 13.40 1.47
C GLY A 340 17.20 14.76 1.37
N GLY A 341 16.94 15.38 2.52
CA GLY A 341 16.41 16.74 2.58
C GLY A 341 14.96 16.87 2.13
N LEU A 342 14.16 15.79 2.26
CA LEU A 342 12.71 15.87 2.11
C LEU A 342 12.15 16.84 3.15
N GLN A 343 11.32 17.75 2.68
CA GLN A 343 10.60 18.70 3.52
C GLN A 343 9.12 18.37 3.45
N PHE A 344 8.67 17.53 4.36
CA PHE A 344 7.27 17.15 4.43
C PHE A 344 6.39 18.38 4.72
N VAL A 345 5.38 18.58 3.91
CA VAL A 345 4.48 19.74 3.96
C VAL A 345 3.41 19.48 5.02
N SER A 346 3.72 19.78 6.29
CA SER A 346 2.78 19.67 7.39
C SER A 346 3.16 20.64 8.51
N ASP A 347 2.15 21.32 9.06
CA ASP A 347 2.28 22.13 10.28
C ASP A 347 1.99 21.30 11.55
N ASP A 348 1.55 20.06 11.41
CA ASP A 348 1.27 19.14 12.52
C ASP A 348 2.59 18.61 13.11
N PRO A 349 2.87 18.90 14.41
CA PRO A 349 4.12 18.49 15.06
C PRO A 349 4.28 16.96 15.18
N HIS A 350 3.21 16.18 15.04
CA HIS A 350 3.24 14.71 15.14
C HIS A 350 3.76 14.03 13.87
N VAL A 351 3.68 14.70 12.70
CA VAL A 351 4.01 14.11 11.40
C VAL A 351 5.49 13.73 11.29
N GLN A 352 6.40 14.66 11.57
CA GLN A 352 7.83 14.41 11.42
C GLN A 352 8.31 13.26 12.33
N PRO A 353 8.00 13.23 13.64
CA PRO A 353 8.34 12.12 14.52
C PRO A 353 7.73 10.77 14.06
N ALA A 354 6.49 10.80 13.54
CA ALA A 354 5.83 9.59 13.05
C ALA A 354 6.55 9.00 11.83
N LEU A 355 6.93 9.84 10.86
CA LEU A 355 7.67 9.41 9.67
C LEU A 355 9.08 8.89 10.04
N GLU A 356 9.78 9.56 10.96
CA GLU A 356 11.07 9.11 11.49
C GLU A 356 10.94 7.75 12.17
N LYS A 357 9.85 7.53 12.92
CA LYS A 357 9.57 6.25 13.55
C LYS A 357 9.39 5.13 12.53
N PHE A 358 8.65 5.35 11.45
CA PHE A 358 8.49 4.37 10.38
C PHE A 358 9.81 4.10 9.64
N VAL A 359 10.62 5.13 9.39
CA VAL A 359 11.96 4.96 8.81
C VAL A 359 12.85 4.10 9.71
N ALA A 360 12.88 4.38 11.01
CA ALA A 360 13.64 3.56 11.97
C ALA A 360 13.11 2.12 12.01
N SER A 361 11.79 1.93 12.03
CA SER A 361 11.15 0.61 12.06
C SER A 361 11.39 -0.20 10.79
N SER A 362 11.65 0.43 9.63
CA SER A 362 11.97 -0.27 8.39
C SER A 362 13.25 -1.10 8.48
N GLN A 363 14.17 -0.72 9.35
CA GLN A 363 15.41 -1.47 9.62
C GLN A 363 15.18 -2.74 10.45
N LEU A 364 14.01 -2.86 11.08
CA LEU A 364 13.65 -4.01 11.93
C LEU A 364 12.81 -5.05 11.17
N VAL A 365 12.52 -4.82 9.88
CA VAL A 365 11.76 -5.76 9.06
C VAL A 365 12.53 -7.07 8.93
N ALA A 366 11.91 -8.14 9.41
CA ALA A 366 12.52 -9.45 9.40
C ALA A 366 12.73 -9.99 7.96
N PRO A 367 13.79 -10.79 7.70
CA PRO A 367 14.04 -11.31 6.35
C PRO A 367 12.85 -12.05 5.72
N ALA A 368 12.09 -12.82 6.50
CA ALA A 368 10.89 -13.50 5.99
C ALA A 368 9.80 -12.52 5.53
N ALA A 369 9.67 -11.36 6.17
CA ALA A 369 8.72 -10.33 5.75
C ALA A 369 9.19 -9.58 4.48
N GLN A 370 10.49 -9.46 4.25
CA GLN A 370 11.05 -8.83 3.05
C GLN A 370 10.76 -9.63 1.77
N LEU A 371 10.48 -10.92 1.89
CA LEU A 371 10.14 -11.79 0.76
C LEU A 371 8.72 -11.55 0.21
N LEU A 372 7.83 -10.96 1.00
CA LEU A 372 6.41 -10.90 0.67
C LEU A 372 6.04 -9.87 -0.40
N PRO A 373 6.59 -8.64 -0.44
CA PRO A 373 6.21 -7.65 -1.46
C PRO A 373 6.43 -8.13 -2.92
N PRO A 374 7.56 -8.78 -3.29
CA PRO A 374 7.78 -9.30 -4.63
C PRO A 374 7.18 -10.68 -4.86
N TRP A 375 6.49 -11.27 -3.89
CA TRP A 375 6.03 -12.64 -3.99
C TRP A 375 4.63 -12.74 -4.62
N LYS A 376 4.51 -13.47 -5.72
CA LYS A 376 3.27 -13.54 -6.49
C LYS A 376 2.09 -14.17 -5.74
N TRP A 377 2.35 -14.97 -4.71
CA TRP A 377 1.33 -15.64 -3.91
C TRP A 377 0.86 -14.85 -2.69
N ALA A 378 1.44 -13.67 -2.45
CA ALA A 378 1.15 -12.87 -1.26
C ALA A 378 -0.36 -12.62 -1.08
N ASN A 379 -1.07 -12.22 -2.15
CA ASN A 379 -2.50 -11.93 -2.06
C ASN A 379 -3.37 -13.16 -1.84
N ALA A 380 -3.01 -14.31 -2.43
CA ALA A 380 -3.70 -15.57 -2.17
C ALA A 380 -3.59 -15.94 -0.68
N TYR A 381 -2.40 -15.81 -0.12
CA TYR A 381 -2.16 -16.04 1.30
C TYR A 381 -2.92 -15.04 2.19
N TYR A 382 -2.85 -13.74 1.86
CA TYR A 382 -3.57 -12.68 2.59
C TYR A 382 -5.08 -12.89 2.56
N GLY A 383 -5.63 -13.29 1.41
CA GLY A 383 -7.05 -13.60 1.24
C GLY A 383 -7.51 -14.75 2.12
N ALA A 384 -6.74 -15.85 2.16
CA ALA A 384 -7.01 -16.99 3.02
C ALA A 384 -6.97 -16.60 4.51
N LEU A 385 -5.93 -15.88 4.94
CA LEU A 385 -5.80 -15.36 6.32
C LEU A 385 -7.02 -14.53 6.72
N VAL A 386 -7.40 -13.52 5.93
CA VAL A 386 -8.52 -12.63 6.25
C VAL A 386 -9.82 -13.39 6.32
N THR A 387 -10.10 -14.21 5.30
CA THR A 387 -11.39 -14.91 5.18
C THR A 387 -11.59 -15.85 6.35
N ARG A 388 -10.61 -16.69 6.63
CA ARG A 388 -10.75 -17.73 7.66
C ARG A 388 -10.68 -17.18 9.07
N THR A 389 -9.81 -16.19 9.34
CA THR A 389 -9.78 -15.49 10.62
C THR A 389 -11.12 -14.78 10.91
N SER A 390 -11.69 -14.11 9.91
CA SER A 390 -13.01 -13.46 10.09
C SER A 390 -14.14 -14.45 10.39
N GLN A 391 -14.10 -15.64 9.77
CA GLN A 391 -15.07 -16.70 10.05
C GLN A 391 -14.96 -17.24 11.48
N VAL A 392 -13.74 -17.36 12.02
CA VAL A 392 -13.56 -17.71 13.44
C VAL A 392 -14.15 -16.63 14.34
N MET A 393 -13.79 -15.36 14.12
CA MET A 393 -14.30 -14.23 14.90
C MET A 393 -15.83 -14.08 14.81
N ALA A 394 -16.43 -14.51 13.68
CA ALA A 394 -17.89 -14.56 13.53
C ALA A 394 -18.54 -15.78 14.22
N GLY A 395 -17.75 -16.75 14.68
CA GLY A 395 -18.25 -17.99 15.28
C GLY A 395 -18.71 -19.04 14.25
N GLU A 396 -18.29 -18.88 12.97
CA GLU A 396 -18.65 -19.79 11.88
C GLU A 396 -17.71 -21.00 11.79
N LEU A 397 -16.47 -20.88 12.26
CA LEU A 397 -15.44 -21.92 12.23
C LEU A 397 -14.74 -22.03 13.59
N SER A 398 -14.24 -23.22 13.90
CA SER A 398 -13.21 -23.38 14.92
C SER A 398 -11.86 -22.86 14.39
N LEU A 399 -10.93 -22.52 15.29
CA LEU A 399 -9.60 -22.05 14.89
C LEU A 399 -8.82 -23.13 14.12
N ASP A 400 -8.91 -24.40 14.52
CA ASP A 400 -8.25 -25.53 13.84
C ASP A 400 -8.81 -25.78 12.44
N ASP A 401 -10.15 -25.71 12.28
CA ASP A 401 -10.77 -25.81 10.97
C ASP A 401 -10.37 -24.64 10.05
N ALA A 402 -10.23 -23.43 10.62
CA ALA A 402 -9.80 -22.26 9.87
C ALA A 402 -8.38 -22.44 9.32
N PHE A 403 -7.42 -22.92 10.11
CA PHE A 403 -6.06 -23.19 9.65
C PHE A 403 -6.03 -24.27 8.56
N THR A 404 -6.81 -25.33 8.72
CA THR A 404 -6.93 -26.38 7.70
C THR A 404 -7.48 -25.84 6.39
N ARG A 405 -8.47 -24.93 6.46
CA ARG A 405 -9.06 -24.31 5.27
C ARG A 405 -8.15 -23.24 4.66
N MET A 406 -7.34 -22.54 5.45
CA MET A 406 -6.30 -21.65 4.91
C MET A 406 -5.33 -22.42 4.03
N ASP A 407 -4.82 -23.56 4.50
CA ASP A 407 -3.94 -24.43 3.70
C ASP A 407 -4.61 -24.90 2.40
N GLN A 408 -5.90 -25.26 2.45
CA GLN A 408 -6.66 -25.66 1.26
C GLN A 408 -6.84 -24.51 0.28
N ASP A 409 -7.25 -23.32 0.74
CA ASP A 409 -7.44 -22.13 -0.10
C ASP A 409 -6.14 -21.75 -0.82
N ILE A 410 -5.01 -21.82 -0.13
CA ILE A 410 -3.69 -21.52 -0.69
C ILE A 410 -3.30 -22.57 -1.73
N ALA A 411 -3.51 -23.86 -1.44
CA ALA A 411 -3.23 -24.94 -2.38
C ALA A 411 -4.11 -24.83 -3.65
N ASP A 412 -5.38 -24.49 -3.50
CA ASP A 412 -6.30 -24.29 -4.61
C ASP A 412 -5.88 -23.12 -5.50
N ALA A 413 -5.45 -22.01 -4.90
CA ALA A 413 -4.92 -20.85 -5.63
C ALA A 413 -3.67 -21.23 -6.45
N VAL A 414 -2.74 -22.01 -5.87
CA VAL A 414 -1.55 -22.51 -6.59
C VAL A 414 -1.95 -23.43 -7.75
N ALA A 415 -2.93 -24.32 -7.53
CA ALA A 415 -3.39 -25.25 -8.58
C ALA A 415 -4.09 -24.52 -9.73
N GLN A 416 -4.87 -23.48 -9.44
CA GLN A 416 -5.53 -22.65 -10.46
C GLN A 416 -4.53 -21.88 -11.33
N ALA A 417 -3.49 -21.33 -10.73
CA ALA A 417 -2.45 -20.60 -11.47
C ALA A 417 -1.54 -21.50 -12.33
N ALA A 418 -1.60 -22.82 -12.15
CA ALA A 418 -0.86 -23.79 -12.97
C ALA A 418 -1.62 -24.27 -14.22
N GLN A 419 -2.90 -23.85 -14.39
CA GLN A 419 -3.77 -24.18 -15.55
C GLN A 419 -3.70 -23.10 -16.62
#